data_06622f1fbc76fa0c0737415dbb50516c
#
_entry.id   06622f1fbc76fa0c0737415dbb50516c
#
_cell.length_a   1.000
_cell.length_b   1.000
_cell.length_c   1.000
_cell.angle_alpha   90.00
_cell.angle_beta   90.00
_cell.angle_gamma   90.00
#
_symmetry.space_group_name_H-M   'P 1'
#
loop_
_entity.id
_entity.type
_entity.pdbx_description
1 polymer ?
#
loop_
_entity_poly.entity_id
_entity_poly.type
_entity_poly.pdbx_seq_one_letter_code
_entity_poly.pdbx_strand_id
1 'polypeptide(L)'
;MTNDYRSRIMPADVAIAEVQSGQRVYVHNGCAEPVDLVKALTRRGPELRNVEVLHMATMGVADYSLPEYEGHFRTSALFIGGNVRQAVQEGRADYTPIFLGEIEGLFTSGALPIDVCLLQCTPPDQYGYMSLGVSVDASLTAAQCARHVIVEINPQMPRTLGDTFLHVSRVDAFVEASHPLSEYPKHPVSDLHRAIARQVAPLIPDGATIQTGIGGIPEAVLGLLHDHKDLGIHSEMVPDSVVELMKAGVINNDRKTIHRHKVIAGFALGTKMLFDFIDNNPSFELRRTAYANDPFVIAHNDRMVALNSAIEVDLTGQVCADSMGQTLYSGIGGQVDFLRGAARSKGGLPIITLPSTAKSGKVSRIVPRLQPGAGVVTSRGDVHYVITEHGVAYLHGKTLRQRAEALIQVADPKFRDELEEFAVESKLLGADRSRVPV
;
A
#
# COMPACT_ATOMS: atom_id res chain seq x y z
N MET A 1 18.54 -1.36 -33.93
CA MET A 1 17.52 -2.10 -34.69
C MET A 1 16.21 -1.97 -33.91
N THR A 2 15.31 -1.11 -34.35
CA THR A 2 13.96 -1.02 -33.79
C THR A 2 13.29 -2.34 -34.16
N ASN A 3 13.17 -3.24 -33.17
CA ASN A 3 12.34 -4.42 -33.31
C ASN A 3 10.95 -3.89 -33.64
N ASP A 4 10.43 -4.18 -34.83
CA ASP A 4 9.15 -3.62 -35.27
C ASP A 4 8.03 -4.20 -34.44
N TYR A 5 7.74 -3.55 -33.29
CA TYR A 5 6.68 -3.95 -32.37
C TYR A 5 5.30 -3.84 -33.02
N ARG A 6 5.18 -3.01 -34.08
CA ARG A 6 3.90 -2.76 -34.77
C ARG A 6 3.33 -4.02 -35.40
N SER A 7 4.18 -4.96 -35.84
CA SER A 7 3.72 -6.25 -36.37
C SER A 7 3.07 -7.16 -35.30
N ARG A 8 3.22 -6.83 -34.03
CA ARG A 8 2.64 -7.55 -32.88
C ARG A 8 1.45 -6.81 -32.26
N ILE A 9 1.01 -5.71 -32.87
CA ILE A 9 -0.23 -5.01 -32.46
C ILE A 9 -1.43 -5.81 -32.94
N MET A 10 -2.35 -6.09 -32.03
CA MET A 10 -3.56 -6.86 -32.32
C MET A 10 -4.71 -6.44 -31.39
N PRO A 11 -5.97 -6.79 -31.73
CA PRO A 11 -7.10 -6.57 -30.84
C PRO A 11 -6.95 -7.31 -29.50
N ALA A 12 -7.51 -6.77 -28.42
CA ALA A 12 -7.41 -7.35 -27.07
C ALA A 12 -7.89 -8.81 -27.01
N ASP A 13 -9.01 -9.13 -27.69
CA ASP A 13 -9.54 -10.49 -27.71
C ASP A 13 -8.60 -11.49 -28.40
N VAL A 14 -7.82 -11.03 -29.40
CA VAL A 14 -6.80 -11.85 -30.06
C VAL A 14 -5.57 -12.04 -29.17
N ALA A 15 -5.10 -10.98 -28.51
CA ALA A 15 -3.97 -11.05 -27.60
C ALA A 15 -4.24 -11.98 -26.41
N ILE A 16 -5.45 -11.89 -25.82
CA ILE A 16 -5.88 -12.73 -24.71
C ILE A 16 -6.18 -14.18 -25.11
N ALA A 17 -6.29 -14.50 -26.43
CA ALA A 17 -6.47 -15.88 -26.88
C ALA A 17 -5.36 -16.84 -26.43
N GLU A 18 -4.16 -16.32 -26.15
CA GLU A 18 -3.02 -17.08 -25.63
C GLU A 18 -3.23 -17.61 -24.18
N VAL A 19 -4.16 -17.02 -23.40
CA VAL A 19 -4.43 -17.48 -22.03
C VAL A 19 -5.17 -18.82 -22.08
N GLN A 20 -4.68 -19.80 -21.32
CA GLN A 20 -5.22 -21.15 -21.25
C GLN A 20 -5.72 -21.49 -19.84
N SER A 21 -6.62 -22.45 -19.76
CA SER A 21 -7.10 -22.99 -18.47
C SER A 21 -5.96 -23.48 -17.59
N GLY A 22 -6.05 -23.20 -16.29
CA GLY A 22 -5.05 -23.58 -15.30
C GLY A 22 -3.82 -22.67 -15.24
N GLN A 23 -3.73 -21.63 -16.06
CA GLN A 23 -2.63 -20.67 -16.04
C GLN A 23 -2.81 -19.60 -14.97
N ARG A 24 -1.69 -19.01 -14.52
CA ARG A 24 -1.65 -17.83 -13.66
C ARG A 24 -1.39 -16.58 -14.50
N VAL A 25 -2.34 -15.65 -14.40
CA VAL A 25 -2.32 -14.36 -15.10
C VAL A 25 -2.05 -13.26 -14.08
N TYR A 26 -0.92 -12.57 -14.20
CA TYR A 26 -0.64 -11.38 -13.40
C TYR A 26 -1.27 -10.16 -14.06
N VAL A 27 -1.94 -9.33 -13.26
CA VAL A 27 -2.55 -8.06 -13.72
C VAL A 27 -1.82 -6.89 -13.08
N HIS A 28 -1.46 -5.89 -13.91
CA HIS A 28 -0.83 -4.66 -13.47
C HIS A 28 -1.64 -3.96 -12.38
N ASN A 29 -0.96 -3.49 -11.35
CA ASN A 29 -1.57 -3.03 -10.11
C ASN A 29 -2.01 -1.56 -10.13
N GLY A 30 -2.74 -1.16 -9.09
CA GLY A 30 -3.12 0.21 -8.83
C GLY A 30 -3.94 0.83 -9.95
N CYS A 31 -3.63 2.09 -10.24
CA CYS A 31 -4.27 2.85 -11.32
C CYS A 31 -3.73 2.50 -12.71
N ALA A 32 -2.74 1.59 -12.81
CA ALA A 32 -2.17 1.13 -14.08
C ALA A 32 -2.83 -0.14 -14.63
N GLU A 33 -3.95 -0.59 -14.06
CA GLU A 33 -4.67 -1.76 -14.55
C GLU A 33 -4.97 -1.67 -16.06
N PRO A 34 -4.63 -2.70 -16.87
CA PRO A 34 -4.90 -2.73 -18.30
C PRO A 34 -6.36 -3.13 -18.56
N VAL A 35 -7.25 -2.14 -18.49
CA VAL A 35 -8.71 -2.33 -18.42
C VAL A 35 -9.26 -3.10 -19.62
N ASP A 36 -8.77 -2.82 -20.85
CA ASP A 36 -9.27 -3.49 -22.05
C ASP A 36 -8.82 -4.95 -22.12
N LEU A 37 -7.59 -5.25 -21.67
CA LEU A 37 -7.08 -6.63 -21.54
C LEU A 37 -7.84 -7.40 -20.46
N VAL A 38 -8.13 -6.79 -19.30
CA VAL A 38 -8.91 -7.43 -18.22
C VAL A 38 -10.32 -7.73 -18.67
N LYS A 39 -10.99 -6.80 -19.38
CA LYS A 39 -12.31 -7.03 -19.97
C LYS A 39 -12.28 -8.16 -21.00
N ALA A 40 -11.25 -8.21 -21.86
CA ALA A 40 -11.10 -9.29 -22.85
C ALA A 40 -10.89 -10.65 -22.16
N LEU A 41 -10.08 -10.70 -21.10
CA LEU A 41 -9.90 -11.91 -20.28
C LEU A 41 -11.24 -12.38 -19.69
N THR A 42 -12.00 -11.46 -19.10
CA THR A 42 -13.29 -11.78 -18.47
C THR A 42 -14.31 -12.31 -19.51
N ARG A 43 -14.36 -11.75 -20.72
CA ARG A 43 -15.22 -12.26 -21.79
C ARG A 43 -14.93 -13.69 -22.18
N ARG A 44 -13.69 -14.15 -22.04
CA ARG A 44 -13.29 -15.56 -22.28
C ARG A 44 -13.63 -16.51 -21.14
N GLY A 45 -14.17 -16.01 -20.04
CA GLY A 45 -14.56 -16.83 -18.89
C GLY A 45 -15.28 -18.12 -19.25
N PRO A 46 -16.34 -18.12 -20.12
CA PRO A 46 -17.05 -19.34 -20.48
C PRO A 46 -16.17 -20.46 -21.09
N GLU A 47 -15.07 -20.09 -21.75
CA GLU A 47 -14.14 -21.00 -22.41
C GLU A 47 -13.03 -21.50 -21.48
N LEU A 48 -12.73 -20.76 -20.40
CA LEU A 48 -11.61 -20.99 -19.50
C LEU A 48 -12.06 -21.70 -18.22
N ARG A 49 -11.12 -22.44 -17.59
CA ARG A 49 -11.32 -23.08 -16.29
C ARG A 49 -10.08 -22.93 -15.43
N ASN A 50 -10.29 -22.62 -14.17
CA ASN A 50 -9.24 -22.55 -13.15
C ASN A 50 -8.08 -21.60 -13.53
N VAL A 51 -8.37 -20.47 -14.16
CA VAL A 51 -7.37 -19.42 -14.39
C VAL A 51 -7.19 -18.62 -13.09
N GLU A 52 -5.98 -18.59 -12.58
CA GLU A 52 -5.64 -17.77 -11.42
C GLU A 52 -5.32 -16.35 -11.85
N VAL A 53 -6.09 -15.36 -11.36
CA VAL A 53 -5.84 -13.94 -11.60
C VAL A 53 -5.10 -13.38 -10.40
N LEU A 54 -3.80 -13.13 -10.57
CA LEU A 54 -2.89 -12.68 -9.53
C LEU A 54 -2.66 -11.18 -9.63
N HIS A 55 -2.83 -10.46 -8.53
CA HIS A 55 -2.47 -9.03 -8.42
C HIS A 55 -2.23 -8.63 -6.95
N MET A 56 -1.59 -7.49 -6.74
CA MET A 56 -1.51 -6.87 -5.42
C MET A 56 -2.86 -6.21 -5.10
N ALA A 57 -3.18 -5.12 -5.75
CA ALA A 57 -4.51 -4.48 -5.72
C ALA A 57 -4.70 -3.70 -7.01
N THR A 58 -5.89 -3.77 -7.60
CA THR A 58 -6.26 -3.00 -8.79
C THR A 58 -7.34 -1.97 -8.45
N MET A 59 -7.36 -0.85 -9.18
CA MET A 59 -8.33 0.22 -8.97
C MET A 59 -9.39 0.27 -10.10
N GLY A 60 -9.31 -0.65 -11.04
CA GLY A 60 -10.22 -0.76 -12.17
C GLY A 60 -11.27 -1.86 -11.98
N VAL A 61 -11.49 -2.63 -13.05
CA VAL A 61 -12.51 -3.67 -13.13
C VAL A 61 -12.02 -5.02 -12.59
N ALA A 62 -12.87 -5.72 -11.88
CA ALA A 62 -12.57 -7.05 -11.36
C ALA A 62 -13.75 -8.03 -11.57
N ASP A 63 -14.42 -7.92 -12.73
CA ASP A 63 -15.60 -8.73 -13.06
C ASP A 63 -15.30 -10.22 -13.05
N TYR A 64 -14.06 -10.62 -13.32
CA TYR A 64 -13.58 -12.00 -13.17
C TYR A 64 -13.76 -12.56 -11.75
N SER A 65 -13.96 -11.72 -10.73
CA SER A 65 -14.20 -12.11 -9.34
C SER A 65 -15.69 -12.28 -8.98
N LEU A 66 -16.59 -11.98 -9.91
CA LEU A 66 -18.05 -12.10 -9.70
C LEU A 66 -18.50 -13.57 -9.60
N PRO A 67 -19.63 -13.85 -8.92
CA PRO A 67 -20.09 -15.24 -8.70
C PRO A 67 -20.30 -16.05 -9.98
N GLU A 68 -20.75 -15.42 -11.10
CA GLU A 68 -20.95 -16.09 -12.39
C GLU A 68 -19.66 -16.65 -13.01
N TYR A 69 -18.49 -16.20 -12.56
CA TYR A 69 -17.19 -16.70 -13.03
C TYR A 69 -16.55 -17.72 -12.10
N GLU A 70 -17.26 -18.20 -11.09
CA GLU A 70 -16.75 -19.26 -10.20
C GLU A 70 -16.42 -20.53 -11.01
N GLY A 71 -15.23 -21.09 -10.75
CA GLY A 71 -14.68 -22.22 -11.52
C GLY A 71 -14.03 -21.84 -12.86
N HIS A 72 -14.25 -20.63 -13.37
CA HIS A 72 -13.57 -20.07 -14.53
C HIS A 72 -12.30 -19.33 -14.11
N PHE A 73 -12.46 -18.39 -13.19
CA PHE A 73 -11.38 -17.61 -12.59
C PHE A 73 -11.32 -17.82 -11.08
N ARG A 74 -10.12 -17.70 -10.54
CA ARG A 74 -9.89 -17.59 -9.10
C ARG A 74 -8.90 -16.44 -8.84
N THR A 75 -9.35 -15.42 -8.17
CA THR A 75 -8.48 -14.31 -7.79
C THR A 75 -7.52 -14.74 -6.68
N SER A 76 -6.24 -14.43 -6.85
CA SER A 76 -5.20 -14.56 -5.84
C SER A 76 -4.68 -13.17 -5.50
N ALA A 77 -5.13 -12.62 -4.39
CA ALA A 77 -4.77 -11.27 -3.98
C ALA A 77 -3.53 -11.30 -3.07
N LEU A 78 -2.51 -10.51 -3.39
CA LEU A 78 -1.37 -10.24 -2.50
C LEU A 78 -1.68 -9.07 -1.54
N PHE A 79 -2.72 -8.31 -1.87
CA PHE A 79 -3.39 -7.33 -1.02
C PHE A 79 -4.86 -7.25 -1.46
N ILE A 80 -5.79 -7.27 -0.50
CA ILE A 80 -7.23 -7.33 -0.80
C ILE A 80 -7.74 -5.93 -1.13
N GLY A 81 -7.89 -5.63 -2.41
CA GLY A 81 -8.53 -4.41 -2.90
C GLY A 81 -10.04 -4.39 -2.65
N GLY A 82 -10.63 -3.19 -2.73
CA GLY A 82 -12.08 -3.02 -2.52
C GLY A 82 -12.94 -3.81 -3.51
N ASN A 83 -12.46 -3.95 -4.75
CA ASN A 83 -13.14 -4.60 -5.86
C ASN A 83 -13.18 -6.15 -5.78
N VAL A 84 -12.28 -6.78 -5.00
CA VAL A 84 -12.23 -8.24 -4.82
C VAL A 84 -12.56 -8.69 -3.38
N ARG A 85 -12.75 -7.74 -2.46
CA ARG A 85 -12.95 -8.02 -1.03
C ARG A 85 -14.13 -8.94 -0.77
N GLN A 86 -15.25 -8.72 -1.44
CA GLN A 86 -16.42 -9.57 -1.29
C GLN A 86 -16.12 -11.00 -1.71
N ALA A 87 -15.42 -11.20 -2.83
CA ALA A 87 -15.06 -12.54 -3.30
C ALA A 87 -14.16 -13.28 -2.29
N VAL A 88 -13.21 -12.58 -1.64
CA VAL A 88 -12.38 -13.15 -0.57
C VAL A 88 -13.23 -13.55 0.63
N GLN A 89 -14.14 -12.67 1.08
CA GLN A 89 -15.02 -12.93 2.24
C GLN A 89 -16.00 -14.07 2.01
N GLU A 90 -16.37 -14.31 0.76
CA GLU A 90 -17.24 -15.43 0.34
C GLU A 90 -16.46 -16.72 -0.01
N GLY A 91 -15.12 -16.72 0.07
CA GLY A 91 -14.26 -17.88 -0.22
C GLY A 91 -14.06 -18.17 -1.71
N ARG A 92 -14.50 -17.26 -2.61
CA ARG A 92 -14.31 -17.35 -4.06
C ARG A 92 -12.97 -16.82 -4.54
N ALA A 93 -12.25 -16.10 -3.70
CA ALA A 93 -10.91 -15.59 -3.96
C ALA A 93 -9.99 -15.91 -2.79
N ASP A 94 -8.69 -15.97 -3.07
CA ASP A 94 -7.64 -16.27 -2.09
C ASP A 94 -6.85 -15.00 -1.72
N TYR A 95 -6.29 -15.01 -0.52
CA TYR A 95 -5.35 -14.00 -0.06
C TYR A 95 -4.04 -14.68 0.35
N THR A 96 -2.93 -14.19 -0.18
CA THR A 96 -1.59 -14.62 0.22
C THR A 96 -0.97 -13.55 1.12
N PRO A 97 -0.85 -13.79 2.43
CA PRO A 97 -0.23 -12.83 3.35
C PRO A 97 1.28 -12.77 3.09
N ILE A 98 1.75 -11.58 2.75
CA ILE A 98 3.16 -11.31 2.45
C ILE A 98 3.49 -9.84 2.70
N PHE A 99 4.72 -9.53 3.09
CA PHE A 99 5.24 -8.17 3.10
C PHE A 99 5.44 -7.67 1.66
N LEU A 100 5.10 -6.42 1.42
CA LEU A 100 5.12 -5.88 0.06
C LEU A 100 6.54 -5.93 -0.56
N GLY A 101 7.56 -5.66 0.25
CA GLY A 101 8.95 -5.73 -0.18
C GLY A 101 9.43 -7.13 -0.60
N GLU A 102 8.69 -8.20 -0.23
CA GLU A 102 9.06 -9.60 -0.49
C GLU A 102 8.36 -10.21 -1.71
N ILE A 103 7.34 -9.55 -2.28
CA ILE A 103 6.54 -10.09 -3.40
C ILE A 103 7.41 -10.49 -4.58
N GLU A 104 8.36 -9.64 -4.98
CA GLU A 104 9.25 -9.91 -6.12
C GLU A 104 10.09 -11.17 -5.91
N GLY A 105 10.44 -11.49 -4.65
CA GLY A 105 11.13 -12.71 -4.28
C GLY A 105 10.34 -13.98 -4.62
N LEU A 106 9.01 -13.94 -4.55
CA LEU A 106 8.16 -15.07 -4.95
C LEU A 106 8.23 -15.34 -6.46
N PHE A 107 8.32 -14.28 -7.27
CA PHE A 107 8.41 -14.39 -8.73
C PHE A 107 9.79 -14.88 -9.16
N THR A 108 10.84 -14.25 -8.63
CA THR A 108 12.22 -14.58 -9.00
C THR A 108 12.70 -15.94 -8.54
N SER A 109 12.18 -16.43 -7.39
CA SER A 109 12.46 -17.79 -6.90
C SER A 109 11.64 -18.88 -7.61
N GLY A 110 10.61 -18.50 -8.36
CA GLY A 110 9.65 -19.44 -8.96
C GLY A 110 8.68 -20.05 -7.95
N ALA A 111 8.62 -19.57 -6.71
CA ALA A 111 7.60 -20.00 -5.74
C ALA A 111 6.19 -19.61 -6.19
N LEU A 112 6.06 -18.50 -6.91
CA LEU A 112 4.83 -18.04 -7.52
C LEU A 112 5.08 -17.74 -9.02
N PRO A 113 5.12 -18.78 -9.89
CA PRO A 113 5.42 -18.61 -11.31
C PRO A 113 4.28 -17.90 -12.03
N ILE A 114 4.60 -17.08 -13.02
CA ILE A 114 3.65 -16.31 -13.82
C ILE A 114 3.67 -16.85 -15.26
N ASP A 115 2.50 -17.25 -15.76
CA ASP A 115 2.38 -17.70 -17.14
C ASP A 115 2.15 -16.54 -18.08
N VAL A 116 1.21 -15.63 -17.76
CA VAL A 116 0.90 -14.46 -18.56
C VAL A 116 0.92 -13.20 -17.69
N CYS A 117 1.55 -12.14 -18.16
CA CYS A 117 1.59 -10.84 -17.49
C CYS A 117 0.88 -9.80 -18.35
N LEU A 118 -0.18 -9.19 -17.82
CA LEU A 118 -0.96 -8.14 -18.46
C LEU A 118 -0.56 -6.80 -17.87
N LEU A 119 -0.02 -5.91 -18.71
CA LEU A 119 0.44 -4.58 -18.30
C LEU A 119 -0.20 -3.47 -19.11
N GLN A 120 -0.24 -2.27 -18.52
CA GLN A 120 -0.50 -1.03 -19.24
C GLN A 120 0.75 -0.15 -19.20
N CYS A 121 1.18 0.37 -20.36
CA CYS A 121 2.40 1.15 -20.50
C CYS A 121 2.19 2.37 -21.40
N THR A 122 3.15 3.32 -21.36
CA THR A 122 3.24 4.36 -22.38
C THR A 122 3.52 3.78 -23.77
N PRO A 123 3.26 4.51 -24.86
CA PRO A 123 3.83 4.18 -26.16
C PRO A 123 5.38 4.05 -26.08
N PRO A 124 5.98 3.16 -26.90
CA PRO A 124 7.43 3.04 -26.96
C PRO A 124 8.09 4.33 -27.46
N ASP A 125 9.22 4.69 -26.83
CA ASP A 125 10.06 5.78 -27.31
C ASP A 125 10.90 5.36 -28.55
N GLN A 126 11.71 6.29 -29.06
CA GLN A 126 12.56 6.03 -30.24
C GLN A 126 13.58 4.90 -30.05
N TYR A 127 13.83 4.49 -28.83
CA TYR A 127 14.73 3.39 -28.47
C TYR A 127 13.99 2.08 -28.15
N GLY A 128 12.66 2.09 -28.19
CA GLY A 128 11.80 0.93 -27.89
C GLY A 128 11.47 0.74 -26.41
N TYR A 129 11.70 1.74 -25.56
CA TYR A 129 11.36 1.67 -24.15
C TYR A 129 9.99 2.28 -23.87
N MET A 130 9.19 1.57 -23.09
CA MET A 130 7.90 1.97 -22.56
C MET A 130 8.01 2.18 -21.05
N SER A 131 7.34 3.19 -20.51
CA SER A 131 7.19 3.34 -19.06
C SER A 131 5.98 2.57 -18.55
N LEU A 132 6.13 1.87 -17.42
CA LEU A 132 5.02 1.28 -16.64
C LEU A 132 4.12 2.35 -15.99
N GLY A 133 4.50 3.62 -16.13
CA GLY A 133 3.68 4.74 -15.69
C GLY A 133 3.51 4.82 -14.19
N VAL A 134 2.24 4.85 -13.75
CA VAL A 134 1.88 5.16 -12.36
C VAL A 134 2.11 4.03 -11.36
N SER A 135 2.44 2.82 -11.79
CA SER A 135 2.64 1.67 -10.90
C SER A 135 3.81 0.81 -11.39
N VAL A 136 4.90 0.79 -10.64
CA VAL A 136 6.07 -0.04 -10.92
C VAL A 136 6.07 -1.26 -10.00
N ASP A 137 5.96 -1.01 -8.71
CA ASP A 137 5.80 -1.99 -7.63
C ASP A 137 6.52 -3.35 -7.90
N ALA A 138 5.80 -4.45 -7.95
CA ALA A 138 6.30 -5.76 -8.34
C ALA A 138 6.06 -6.06 -9.84
N SER A 139 5.40 -5.14 -10.59
CA SER A 139 4.94 -5.38 -11.96
C SER A 139 6.08 -5.50 -12.96
N LEU A 140 7.17 -4.74 -12.78
CA LEU A 140 8.36 -4.90 -13.63
C LEU A 140 8.98 -6.29 -13.47
N THR A 141 9.11 -6.76 -12.24
CA THR A 141 9.66 -8.10 -11.97
C THR A 141 8.70 -9.20 -12.44
N ALA A 142 7.39 -9.00 -12.31
CA ALA A 142 6.39 -9.89 -12.89
C ALA A 142 6.57 -10.06 -14.40
N ALA A 143 6.74 -8.93 -15.14
CA ALA A 143 7.02 -8.96 -16.57
C ALA A 143 8.34 -9.65 -16.94
N GLN A 144 9.36 -9.50 -16.09
CA GLN A 144 10.66 -10.15 -16.32
C GLN A 144 10.63 -11.66 -16.09
N CYS A 145 9.75 -12.14 -15.20
CA CYS A 145 9.62 -13.55 -14.83
C CYS A 145 8.52 -14.28 -15.62
N ALA A 146 7.56 -13.58 -16.19
CA ALA A 146 6.46 -14.17 -16.94
C ALA A 146 6.92 -14.89 -18.21
N ARG A 147 6.20 -15.93 -18.60
CA ARG A 147 6.43 -16.67 -19.87
C ARG A 147 5.95 -15.87 -21.07
N HIS A 148 4.81 -15.18 -20.92
CA HIS A 148 4.20 -14.30 -21.93
C HIS A 148 3.87 -12.95 -21.35
N VAL A 149 4.20 -11.88 -22.07
CA VAL A 149 3.91 -10.50 -21.66
C VAL A 149 3.04 -9.83 -22.71
N ILE A 150 1.88 -9.36 -22.30
CA ILE A 150 0.92 -8.64 -23.15
C ILE A 150 0.78 -7.22 -22.60
N VAL A 151 0.97 -6.23 -23.46
CA VAL A 151 0.98 -4.81 -23.07
C VAL A 151 -0.15 -4.04 -23.78
N GLU A 152 -0.97 -3.38 -22.98
CA GLU A 152 -1.88 -2.34 -23.41
C GLU A 152 -1.10 -1.01 -23.49
N ILE A 153 -0.95 -0.48 -24.72
CA ILE A 153 -0.27 0.79 -24.98
C ILE A 153 -1.28 1.91 -24.85
N ASN A 154 -1.13 2.76 -23.83
CA ASN A 154 -2.02 3.89 -23.59
C ASN A 154 -1.25 5.23 -23.62
N PRO A 155 -1.53 6.12 -24.59
CA PRO A 155 -0.90 7.45 -24.66
C PRO A 155 -1.25 8.37 -23.47
N GLN A 156 -2.28 8.03 -22.69
CA GLN A 156 -2.66 8.77 -21.48
C GLN A 156 -1.90 8.31 -20.23
N MET A 157 -1.09 7.23 -20.31
CA MET A 157 -0.19 6.82 -19.25
C MET A 157 0.96 7.82 -19.15
N PRO A 158 1.24 8.42 -17.95
CA PRO A 158 2.40 9.28 -17.78
C PRO A 158 3.70 8.51 -17.91
N ARG A 159 4.71 9.13 -18.52
CA ARG A 159 6.05 8.58 -18.60
C ARG A 159 6.80 8.89 -17.30
N THR A 160 6.82 7.97 -16.38
CA THR A 160 7.56 8.11 -15.12
C THR A 160 8.99 7.64 -15.25
N LEU A 161 9.83 8.04 -14.30
CA LEU A 161 11.27 7.76 -14.27
C LEU A 161 11.63 6.84 -13.09
N GLY A 162 12.79 6.22 -13.15
CA GLY A 162 13.25 5.24 -12.17
C GLY A 162 13.31 3.83 -12.76
N ASP A 163 12.87 2.82 -12.00
CA ASP A 163 12.81 1.41 -12.46
C ASP A 163 11.54 1.14 -13.30
N THR A 164 11.18 2.04 -14.21
CA THR A 164 9.87 2.04 -14.86
C THR A 164 9.87 1.46 -16.28
N PHE A 165 11.04 1.18 -16.83
CA PHE A 165 11.17 0.93 -18.27
C PHE A 165 11.15 -0.55 -18.64
N LEU A 166 10.27 -0.90 -19.58
CA LEU A 166 10.19 -2.18 -20.24
C LEU A 166 10.50 -2.00 -21.73
N HIS A 167 11.43 -2.79 -22.29
CA HIS A 167 11.74 -2.72 -23.72
C HIS A 167 10.79 -3.59 -24.54
N VAL A 168 10.40 -3.15 -25.74
CA VAL A 168 9.48 -3.86 -26.64
C VAL A 168 9.89 -5.30 -26.98
N SER A 169 11.18 -5.64 -26.89
CA SER A 169 11.68 -7.01 -27.12
C SER A 169 11.25 -8.02 -26.05
N ARG A 170 10.75 -7.54 -24.92
CA ARG A 170 10.28 -8.39 -23.82
C ARG A 170 8.77 -8.64 -23.87
N VAL A 171 8.08 -8.13 -24.86
CA VAL A 171 6.62 -8.17 -24.98
C VAL A 171 6.25 -9.04 -26.18
N ASP A 172 5.30 -9.93 -25.99
CA ASP A 172 4.83 -10.87 -27.01
C ASP A 172 3.71 -10.29 -27.87
N ALA A 173 2.79 -9.55 -27.25
CA ALA A 173 1.67 -8.91 -27.94
C ALA A 173 1.39 -7.51 -27.40
N PHE A 174 0.91 -6.63 -28.27
CA PHE A 174 0.52 -5.27 -27.96
C PHE A 174 -0.94 -5.02 -28.30
N VAL A 175 -1.62 -4.24 -27.48
CA VAL A 175 -2.98 -3.75 -27.70
C VAL A 175 -2.97 -2.23 -27.61
N GLU A 176 -3.48 -1.55 -28.62
CA GLU A 176 -3.63 -0.09 -28.55
C GLU A 176 -4.89 0.28 -27.78
N ALA A 177 -4.74 1.19 -26.82
CA ALA A 177 -5.81 1.75 -26.01
C ALA A 177 -5.68 3.26 -25.93
N SER A 178 -6.78 3.94 -25.68
CA SER A 178 -6.79 5.39 -25.40
C SER A 178 -7.95 5.72 -24.48
N HIS A 179 -7.75 5.51 -23.20
CA HIS A 179 -8.73 5.81 -22.15
C HIS A 179 -8.05 6.43 -20.95
N PRO A 180 -8.75 7.21 -20.13
CA PRO A 180 -8.23 7.70 -18.85
C PRO A 180 -7.79 6.53 -17.96
N LEU A 181 -6.76 6.76 -17.15
CA LEU A 181 -6.38 5.81 -16.09
C LEU A 181 -7.48 5.76 -15.03
N SER A 182 -7.55 4.64 -14.32
CA SER A 182 -8.33 4.56 -13.08
C SER A 182 -7.81 5.58 -12.08
N GLU A 183 -8.70 6.27 -11.39
CA GLU A 183 -8.35 7.28 -10.39
C GLU A 183 -8.67 6.80 -8.98
N TYR A 184 -7.87 7.26 -8.03
CA TYR A 184 -8.12 7.08 -6.60
C TYR A 184 -8.22 8.45 -5.94
N PRO A 185 -9.42 9.03 -5.83
CA PRO A 185 -9.61 10.37 -5.30
C PRO A 185 -9.31 10.44 -3.81
N LYS A 186 -8.97 11.64 -3.34
CA LYS A 186 -8.74 11.91 -1.92
C LYS A 186 -9.92 11.50 -1.06
N HIS A 187 -9.61 10.90 0.08
CA HIS A 187 -10.62 10.61 1.10
C HIS A 187 -11.07 11.87 1.82
N PRO A 188 -12.38 12.02 2.13
CA PRO A 188 -12.87 13.12 2.95
C PRO A 188 -12.20 13.12 4.33
N VAL A 189 -11.76 14.30 4.77
CA VAL A 189 -11.14 14.49 6.09
C VAL A 189 -12.22 14.90 7.10
N SER A 190 -12.48 14.05 8.09
CA SER A 190 -13.40 14.34 9.21
C SER A 190 -12.71 15.13 10.34
N ASP A 191 -13.48 15.65 11.28
CA ASP A 191 -12.94 16.29 12.49
C ASP A 191 -12.15 15.32 13.36
N LEU A 192 -12.54 14.05 13.39
CA LEU A 192 -11.82 12.98 14.06
C LEU A 192 -10.43 12.77 13.44
N HIS A 193 -10.34 12.72 12.10
CA HIS A 193 -9.06 12.63 11.40
C HIS A 193 -8.17 13.84 11.71
N ARG A 194 -8.75 15.05 11.73
CA ARG A 194 -8.02 16.27 12.13
C ARG A 194 -7.54 16.24 13.58
N ALA A 195 -8.34 15.67 14.50
CA ALA A 195 -7.95 15.53 15.90
C ALA A 195 -6.72 14.60 16.05
N ILE A 196 -6.72 13.46 15.35
CA ILE A 196 -5.56 12.56 15.32
C ILE A 196 -4.34 13.25 14.68
N ALA A 197 -4.53 13.93 13.56
CA ALA A 197 -3.46 14.63 12.87
C ALA A 197 -2.78 15.72 13.72
N ARG A 198 -3.54 16.41 14.58
CA ARG A 198 -2.99 17.38 15.56
C ARG A 198 -2.08 16.73 16.60
N GLN A 199 -2.23 15.43 16.87
CA GLN A 199 -1.31 14.69 17.75
C GLN A 199 -0.05 14.25 17.01
N VAL A 200 -0.15 13.99 15.70
CA VAL A 200 0.95 13.49 14.86
C VAL A 200 1.87 14.62 14.39
N ALA A 201 1.30 15.71 13.83
CA ALA A 201 2.05 16.76 13.15
C ALA A 201 3.18 17.37 14.01
N PRO A 202 3.01 17.65 15.31
CA PRO A 202 4.08 18.19 16.17
C PRO A 202 5.26 17.25 16.38
N LEU A 203 5.12 15.95 16.11
CA LEU A 203 6.20 14.96 16.24
C LEU A 203 7.11 14.97 15.02
N ILE A 204 6.64 15.44 13.86
CA ILE A 204 7.36 15.45 12.59
C ILE A 204 8.32 16.64 12.58
N PRO A 205 9.65 16.43 12.55
CA PRO A 205 10.59 17.53 12.51
C PRO A 205 10.76 18.08 11.07
N ASP A 206 11.21 19.32 10.95
CA ASP A 206 11.69 19.86 9.69
C ASP A 206 12.80 18.98 9.09
N GLY A 207 12.80 18.82 7.77
CA GLY A 207 13.72 17.95 7.06
C GLY A 207 13.49 16.46 7.28
N ALA A 208 12.35 16.04 7.81
CA ALA A 208 11.98 14.63 7.89
C ALA A 208 11.74 14.03 6.49
N THR A 209 12.04 12.74 6.36
CA THR A 209 11.62 11.94 5.21
C THR A 209 10.38 11.14 5.59
N ILE A 210 9.31 11.25 4.82
CA ILE A 210 7.98 10.73 5.19
C ILE A 210 7.58 9.59 4.26
N GLN A 211 7.09 8.51 4.86
CA GLN A 211 6.20 7.55 4.23
C GLN A 211 4.77 7.86 4.66
N THR A 212 3.89 7.92 3.70
CA THR A 212 2.46 8.14 3.91
C THR A 212 1.64 7.08 3.19
N GLY A 213 0.44 6.84 3.70
CA GLY A 213 -0.56 5.99 3.06
C GLY A 213 -1.68 6.79 2.42
N ILE A 214 -2.79 6.12 2.16
CA ILE A 214 -4.07 6.67 1.70
C ILE A 214 -5.09 6.64 2.84
N GLY A 215 -6.13 7.46 2.74
CA GLY A 215 -7.22 7.53 3.72
C GLY A 215 -7.25 8.83 4.50
N GLY A 216 -8.30 9.02 5.29
CA GLY A 216 -8.59 10.30 5.94
C GLY A 216 -7.54 10.78 6.96
N ILE A 217 -6.86 9.87 7.67
CA ILE A 217 -5.82 10.25 8.65
C ILE A 217 -4.55 10.72 7.94
N PRO A 218 -3.94 9.97 6.99
CA PRO A 218 -2.79 10.47 6.22
C PRO A 218 -3.07 11.79 5.53
N GLU A 219 -4.24 11.95 4.89
CA GLU A 219 -4.66 13.21 4.26
C GLU A 219 -4.73 14.38 5.27
N ALA A 220 -5.29 14.11 6.47
CA ALA A 220 -5.36 15.11 7.52
C ALA A 220 -3.97 15.51 8.05
N VAL A 221 -3.05 14.54 8.20
CA VAL A 221 -1.67 14.81 8.64
C VAL A 221 -0.96 15.66 7.61
N LEU A 222 -0.94 15.24 6.33
CA LEU A 222 -0.29 16.02 5.26
C LEU A 222 -0.87 17.45 5.18
N GLY A 223 -2.19 17.60 5.36
CA GLY A 223 -2.84 18.90 5.39
C GLY A 223 -2.40 19.84 6.54
N LEU A 224 -1.78 19.31 7.60
CA LEU A 224 -1.23 20.12 8.71
C LEU A 224 0.27 20.42 8.57
N LEU A 225 0.94 19.94 7.51
CA LEU A 225 2.39 20.12 7.35
C LEU A 225 2.80 21.38 6.56
N HIS A 226 1.87 22.26 6.22
CA HIS A 226 2.15 23.45 5.40
C HIS A 226 3.18 24.41 6.00
N ASP A 227 3.34 24.42 7.32
CA ASP A 227 4.33 25.25 8.02
C ASP A 227 5.69 24.57 8.20
N HIS A 228 5.81 23.29 7.85
CA HIS A 228 7.07 22.55 7.90
C HIS A 228 7.99 22.92 6.75
N LYS A 229 9.28 22.61 6.91
CA LYS A 229 10.33 22.96 5.94
C LYS A 229 11.15 21.73 5.56
N ASP A 230 11.55 21.72 4.28
CA ASP A 230 12.52 20.77 3.74
C ASP A 230 12.14 19.30 3.92
N LEU A 231 10.84 18.99 3.87
CA LEU A 231 10.39 17.61 3.95
C LEU A 231 10.78 16.81 2.70
N GLY A 232 10.95 15.53 2.85
CA GLY A 232 11.21 14.58 1.76
C GLY A 232 10.24 13.42 1.77
N ILE A 233 10.17 12.71 0.65
CA ILE A 233 9.34 11.50 0.49
C ILE A 233 10.19 10.30 0.14
N HIS A 234 10.01 9.23 0.92
CA HIS A 234 10.36 7.85 0.60
C HIS A 234 9.22 6.99 1.09
N SER A 235 8.40 6.51 0.18
CA SER A 235 7.10 5.92 0.51
C SER A 235 6.81 4.72 -0.38
N GLU A 236 5.91 3.86 0.07
CA GLU A 236 5.33 2.81 -0.77
C GLU A 236 4.57 3.42 -1.95
N MET A 237 3.74 4.42 -1.64
CA MET A 237 2.90 5.14 -2.59
C MET A 237 2.96 6.64 -2.40
N VAL A 238 2.49 7.38 -3.40
CA VAL A 238 2.28 8.83 -3.33
C VAL A 238 0.86 9.20 -3.70
N PRO A 239 0.15 9.97 -2.85
CA PRO A 239 -1.16 10.54 -3.14
C PRO A 239 -1.05 11.97 -3.69
N ASP A 240 -2.18 12.54 -4.14
CA ASP A 240 -2.30 13.92 -4.61
C ASP A 240 -1.75 14.98 -3.64
N SER A 241 -1.92 14.77 -2.34
CA SER A 241 -1.49 15.71 -1.28
C SER A 241 0.02 15.94 -1.25
N VAL A 242 0.81 14.97 -1.71
CA VAL A 242 2.26 15.14 -1.86
C VAL A 242 2.57 16.20 -2.91
N VAL A 243 1.84 16.20 -4.04
CA VAL A 243 1.99 17.22 -5.08
C VAL A 243 1.63 18.62 -4.57
N GLU A 244 0.58 18.72 -3.76
CA GLU A 244 0.18 20.01 -3.16
C GLU A 244 1.28 20.59 -2.27
N LEU A 245 1.88 19.75 -1.39
CA LEU A 245 2.98 20.17 -0.53
C LEU A 245 4.28 20.47 -1.32
N MET A 246 4.52 19.76 -2.44
CA MET A 246 5.64 20.09 -3.34
C MET A 246 5.43 21.44 -4.03
N LYS A 247 4.22 21.71 -4.53
CA LYS A 247 3.88 23.03 -5.13
C LYS A 247 3.96 24.17 -4.11
N ALA A 248 3.69 23.90 -2.83
CA ALA A 248 3.85 24.84 -1.73
C ALA A 248 5.31 25.00 -1.26
N GLY A 249 6.26 24.22 -1.79
CA GLY A 249 7.68 24.26 -1.41
C GLY A 249 8.00 23.59 -0.07
N VAL A 250 7.03 22.94 0.57
CA VAL A 250 7.20 22.23 1.85
C VAL A 250 7.98 20.92 1.64
N ILE A 251 7.64 20.18 0.59
CA ILE A 251 8.39 18.98 0.16
C ILE A 251 9.31 19.37 -0.99
N ASN A 252 10.62 19.40 -0.74
CA ASN A 252 11.66 19.67 -1.74
C ASN A 252 12.70 18.56 -1.82
N ASN A 253 12.69 17.59 -0.88
CA ASN A 253 13.62 16.49 -0.77
C ASN A 253 15.10 16.90 -0.54
N ASP A 254 15.39 18.15 -0.18
CA ASP A 254 16.75 18.67 -0.05
C ASP A 254 17.52 18.06 1.13
N ARG A 255 16.80 17.72 2.20
CA ARG A 255 17.36 17.20 3.47
C ARG A 255 17.37 15.67 3.54
N LYS A 256 16.90 14.98 2.50
CA LYS A 256 16.99 13.51 2.45
C LYS A 256 18.45 13.06 2.52
N THR A 257 18.70 11.95 3.22
CA THR A 257 20.04 11.37 3.35
C THR A 257 20.43 10.64 2.07
N ILE A 258 19.50 9.89 1.48
CA ILE A 258 19.67 9.23 0.18
C ILE A 258 18.63 9.78 -0.81
N HIS A 259 18.91 9.72 -2.10
CA HIS A 259 18.04 10.23 -3.17
C HIS A 259 17.59 11.68 -2.94
N ARG A 260 18.55 12.55 -2.65
CA ARG A 260 18.29 13.99 -2.51
C ARG A 260 17.61 14.53 -3.76
N HIS A 261 16.68 15.48 -3.56
CA HIS A 261 15.87 16.11 -4.59
C HIS A 261 14.90 15.16 -5.31
N LYS A 262 14.71 13.93 -4.80
CA LYS A 262 13.85 12.92 -5.40
C LYS A 262 12.80 12.41 -4.43
N VAL A 263 11.56 12.36 -4.88
CA VAL A 263 10.51 11.50 -4.33
C VAL A 263 10.80 10.08 -4.76
N ILE A 264 10.84 9.14 -3.82
CA ILE A 264 10.96 7.71 -4.10
C ILE A 264 9.64 7.04 -3.70
N ALA A 265 9.03 6.28 -4.62
CA ALA A 265 7.82 5.51 -4.35
C ALA A 265 7.74 4.27 -5.24
N GLY A 266 6.90 3.30 -4.87
CA GLY A 266 6.58 2.13 -5.70
C GLY A 266 5.51 2.45 -6.74
N PHE A 267 4.52 3.25 -6.37
CA PHE A 267 3.39 3.60 -7.23
C PHE A 267 2.71 4.92 -6.80
N ALA A 268 1.87 5.44 -7.69
CA ALA A 268 1.07 6.63 -7.49
C ALA A 268 -0.42 6.25 -7.42
N LEU A 269 -1.10 6.65 -6.35
CA LEU A 269 -2.56 6.50 -6.18
C LEU A 269 -3.18 7.87 -6.01
N GLY A 270 -3.84 8.38 -7.02
CA GLY A 270 -4.44 9.69 -7.01
C GLY A 270 -5.28 9.95 -8.23
N THR A 271 -5.39 11.21 -8.58
CA THR A 271 -6.17 11.69 -9.73
C THR A 271 -5.28 12.08 -10.89
N LYS A 272 -5.89 12.45 -11.99
CA LYS A 272 -5.18 13.02 -13.16
C LYS A 272 -4.21 14.14 -12.77
N MET A 273 -4.50 14.92 -11.71
CA MET A 273 -3.61 15.99 -11.22
C MET A 273 -2.24 15.44 -10.80
N LEU A 274 -2.21 14.31 -10.10
CA LEU A 274 -0.97 13.62 -9.74
C LEU A 274 -0.29 13.04 -10.98
N PHE A 275 -1.06 12.39 -11.86
CA PHE A 275 -0.53 11.73 -13.06
C PHE A 275 0.12 12.72 -14.02
N ASP A 276 -0.52 13.87 -14.25
CA ASP A 276 0.05 14.95 -15.05
C ASP A 276 1.33 15.56 -14.40
N PHE A 277 1.38 15.60 -13.07
CA PHE A 277 2.53 16.18 -12.35
C PHE A 277 3.77 15.28 -12.40
N ILE A 278 3.59 13.96 -12.40
CA ILE A 278 4.71 13.01 -12.42
C ILE A 278 5.18 12.68 -13.84
N ASP A 279 4.44 13.09 -14.89
CA ASP A 279 4.82 12.85 -16.28
C ASP A 279 6.15 13.55 -16.62
N ASN A 280 7.14 12.76 -17.03
CA ASN A 280 8.50 13.21 -17.34
C ASN A 280 9.13 14.09 -16.24
N ASN A 281 8.70 13.96 -14.99
CA ASN A 281 9.18 14.77 -13.89
C ASN A 281 10.41 14.14 -13.22
N PRO A 282 11.61 14.75 -13.38
CA PRO A 282 12.85 14.17 -12.83
C PRO A 282 12.93 14.24 -11.30
N SER A 283 12.03 14.95 -10.62
CA SER A 283 11.95 14.93 -9.14
C SER A 283 11.23 13.71 -8.60
N PHE A 284 10.65 12.84 -9.45
CA PHE A 284 10.06 11.57 -9.09
C PHE A 284 10.87 10.41 -9.66
N GLU A 285 11.12 9.41 -8.83
CA GLU A 285 11.62 8.10 -9.26
C GLU A 285 10.73 7.02 -8.67
N LEU A 286 9.99 6.33 -9.55
CA LEU A 286 9.25 5.14 -9.15
C LEU A 286 10.19 3.93 -9.18
N ARG A 287 10.19 3.19 -8.08
CA ARG A 287 11.07 2.06 -7.85
C ARG A 287 10.28 0.79 -7.59
N ARG A 288 10.91 -0.34 -7.84
CA ARG A 288 10.36 -1.65 -7.43
C ARG A 288 10.16 -1.69 -5.92
N THR A 289 9.14 -2.41 -5.46
CA THR A 289 8.84 -2.53 -4.02
C THR A 289 9.95 -3.26 -3.26
N ALA A 290 10.65 -4.20 -3.88
CA ALA A 290 11.85 -4.80 -3.29
C ALA A 290 12.95 -3.79 -2.93
N TYR A 291 12.90 -2.57 -3.50
CA TYR A 291 13.79 -1.47 -3.14
C TYR A 291 13.09 -0.43 -2.25
N ALA A 292 11.93 0.06 -2.68
CA ALA A 292 11.21 1.14 -1.97
C ALA A 292 10.77 0.72 -0.57
N ASN A 293 10.40 -0.55 -0.41
CA ASN A 293 9.93 -1.15 0.84
C ASN A 293 11.02 -1.95 1.59
N ASP A 294 12.29 -1.92 1.13
CA ASP A 294 13.37 -2.57 1.86
C ASP A 294 13.65 -1.81 3.17
N PRO A 295 13.47 -2.44 4.36
CA PRO A 295 13.73 -1.80 5.64
C PRO A 295 15.16 -1.26 5.80
N PHE A 296 16.14 -1.86 5.13
CA PHE A 296 17.53 -1.36 5.16
C PHE A 296 17.67 -0.09 4.32
N VAL A 297 17.05 -0.03 3.14
CA VAL A 297 17.03 1.19 2.32
C VAL A 297 16.28 2.32 3.02
N ILE A 298 15.10 2.02 3.58
CA ILE A 298 14.27 2.97 4.33
C ILE A 298 15.10 3.56 5.50
N ALA A 299 15.80 2.72 6.25
CA ALA A 299 16.62 3.11 7.41
C ALA A 299 17.76 4.08 7.08
N HIS A 300 18.22 4.13 5.83
CA HIS A 300 19.25 5.07 5.40
C HIS A 300 18.76 6.53 5.29
N ASN A 301 17.47 6.78 5.35
CA ASN A 301 16.95 8.14 5.49
C ASN A 301 16.90 8.52 6.97
N ASP A 302 17.68 9.52 7.38
CA ASP A 302 17.60 10.10 8.71
C ASP A 302 16.22 10.74 8.93
N ARG A 303 15.71 10.71 10.15
CA ARG A 303 14.39 11.23 10.52
C ARG A 303 13.27 10.66 9.64
N MET A 304 13.33 9.36 9.39
CA MET A 304 12.29 8.66 8.64
C MET A 304 11.00 8.56 9.48
N VAL A 305 9.92 9.12 8.99
CA VAL A 305 8.59 9.05 9.58
C VAL A 305 7.76 8.04 8.81
N ALA A 306 7.40 6.94 9.44
CA ALA A 306 6.49 5.95 8.87
C ALA A 306 5.10 6.15 9.48
N LEU A 307 4.14 6.59 8.66
CA LEU A 307 2.77 6.87 9.09
C LEU A 307 1.84 5.77 8.59
N ASN A 308 1.40 4.90 9.50
CA ASN A 308 0.56 3.76 9.20
C ASN A 308 -0.71 3.74 10.06
N SER A 309 -1.70 2.96 9.65
CA SER A 309 -2.99 2.87 10.33
C SER A 309 -3.28 1.44 10.82
N ALA A 310 -4.13 1.32 11.83
CA ALA A 310 -4.57 0.05 12.39
C ALA A 310 -6.10 -0.04 12.43
N ILE A 311 -6.60 -1.27 12.48
CA ILE A 311 -7.99 -1.60 12.79
C ILE A 311 -8.18 -1.66 14.31
N GLU A 312 -7.29 -2.36 15.01
CA GLU A 312 -7.28 -2.42 16.49
C GLU A 312 -5.88 -2.66 17.05
N VAL A 313 -5.67 -2.27 18.30
CA VAL A 313 -4.42 -2.46 19.05
C VAL A 313 -4.75 -3.01 20.43
N ASP A 314 -4.11 -4.11 20.84
CA ASP A 314 -4.30 -4.69 22.17
C ASP A 314 -3.40 -4.04 23.25
N LEU A 315 -3.74 -4.28 24.54
CA LEU A 315 -3.01 -3.68 25.66
C LEU A 315 -1.54 -4.09 25.77
N THR A 316 -1.09 -5.07 25.00
CA THR A 316 0.34 -5.45 24.92
C THR A 316 1.06 -4.74 23.78
N GLY A 317 0.32 -4.07 22.88
CA GLY A 317 0.84 -3.36 21.71
C GLY A 317 0.88 -4.20 20.43
N GLN A 318 0.17 -5.33 20.34
CA GLN A 318 -0.05 -6.03 19.08
C GLN A 318 -1.04 -5.26 18.21
N VAL A 319 -0.79 -5.19 16.91
CA VAL A 319 -1.60 -4.43 15.95
C VAL A 319 -2.21 -5.36 14.93
N CYS A 320 -3.54 -5.29 14.79
CA CYS A 320 -4.26 -5.80 13.63
C CYS A 320 -4.55 -4.65 12.66
N ALA A 321 -4.24 -4.84 11.37
CA ALA A 321 -4.46 -3.86 10.31
C ALA A 321 -5.14 -4.45 9.06
N ASP A 322 -5.29 -5.77 8.96
CA ASP A 322 -5.77 -6.46 7.77
C ASP A 322 -7.13 -7.15 7.93
N SER A 323 -7.62 -7.30 9.17
CA SER A 323 -8.85 -8.07 9.43
C SER A 323 -9.69 -7.49 10.58
N MET A 324 -10.99 -7.79 10.58
CA MET A 324 -11.93 -7.54 11.67
C MET A 324 -12.35 -8.90 12.24
N GLY A 325 -11.65 -9.36 13.28
CA GLY A 325 -11.77 -10.73 13.74
C GLY A 325 -11.38 -11.69 12.60
N GLN A 326 -12.26 -12.62 12.25
CA GLN A 326 -12.04 -13.58 11.16
C GLN A 326 -12.25 -13.01 9.76
N THR A 327 -12.83 -11.81 9.65
CA THR A 327 -13.16 -11.23 8.35
C THR A 327 -11.97 -10.46 7.78
N LEU A 328 -11.35 -10.98 6.73
CA LEU A 328 -10.28 -10.32 6.00
C LEU A 328 -10.80 -9.03 5.35
N TYR A 329 -10.04 -7.94 5.46
CA TYR A 329 -10.42 -6.62 4.97
C TYR A 329 -9.44 -6.03 3.96
N SER A 330 -8.15 -6.20 4.18
CA SER A 330 -7.09 -5.64 3.34
C SER A 330 -5.91 -6.62 3.21
N GLY A 331 -4.73 -6.23 3.56
CA GLY A 331 -3.53 -7.07 3.54
C GLY A 331 -2.46 -6.48 4.42
N ILE A 332 -1.34 -7.17 4.53
CA ILE A 332 -0.18 -6.72 5.30
C ILE A 332 0.41 -5.45 4.67
N GLY A 333 0.56 -5.43 3.33
CA GLY A 333 1.18 -4.33 2.61
C GLY A 333 2.62 -4.06 3.07
N GLY A 334 3.03 -2.79 3.02
CA GLY A 334 4.35 -2.34 3.46
C GLY A 334 4.41 -1.78 4.88
N GLN A 335 3.35 -1.92 5.70
CA GLN A 335 3.31 -1.35 7.04
C GLN A 335 4.54 -1.74 7.88
N VAL A 336 4.83 -3.04 7.96
CA VAL A 336 5.93 -3.56 8.78
C VAL A 336 7.29 -3.18 8.19
N ASP A 337 7.40 -3.17 6.85
CA ASP A 337 8.63 -2.75 6.15
C ASP A 337 9.03 -1.33 6.58
N PHE A 338 8.09 -0.39 6.51
CA PHE A 338 8.33 1.01 6.87
C PHE A 338 8.48 1.23 8.37
N LEU A 339 7.71 0.55 9.22
CA LEU A 339 7.89 0.65 10.67
C LEU A 339 9.27 0.16 11.10
N ARG A 340 9.75 -0.95 10.56
CA ARG A 340 11.09 -1.49 10.84
C ARG A 340 12.19 -0.60 10.29
N GLY A 341 12.01 -0.05 9.10
CA GLY A 341 12.95 0.90 8.51
C GLY A 341 13.05 2.18 9.33
N ALA A 342 11.91 2.79 9.69
CA ALA A 342 11.87 3.99 10.52
C ALA A 342 12.44 3.75 11.93
N ALA A 343 12.17 2.59 12.53
CA ALA A 343 12.72 2.25 13.85
C ALA A 343 14.26 2.18 13.86
N ARG A 344 14.88 1.86 12.73
CA ARG A 344 16.34 1.80 12.55
C ARG A 344 16.95 3.12 12.08
N SER A 345 16.12 4.01 11.54
CA SER A 345 16.56 5.33 11.08
C SER A 345 16.99 6.20 12.25
N LYS A 346 18.07 6.97 12.08
CA LYS A 346 18.49 7.95 13.08
C LYS A 346 17.45 9.04 13.25
N GLY A 347 16.82 9.10 14.43
CA GLY A 347 15.71 10.00 14.72
C GLY A 347 14.39 9.63 14.02
N GLY A 348 14.23 8.36 13.66
CA GLY A 348 13.04 7.88 12.98
C GLY A 348 11.83 7.70 13.90
N LEU A 349 10.66 7.78 13.32
CA LEU A 349 9.36 7.76 14.00
C LEU A 349 8.43 6.72 13.35
N PRO A 350 8.43 5.47 13.82
CA PRO A 350 7.46 4.46 13.39
C PRO A 350 6.13 4.65 14.12
N ILE A 351 5.14 5.17 13.42
CA ILE A 351 3.85 5.62 13.96
C ILE A 351 2.71 4.73 13.44
N ILE A 352 1.89 4.25 14.38
CA ILE A 352 0.58 3.65 14.13
C ILE A 352 -0.50 4.64 14.58
N THR A 353 -1.45 4.95 13.70
CA THR A 353 -2.58 5.82 13.98
C THR A 353 -3.89 5.07 13.85
N LEU A 354 -4.85 5.37 14.71
CA LEU A 354 -6.22 4.87 14.57
C LEU A 354 -7.20 5.76 15.34
N PRO A 355 -8.48 5.85 14.90
CA PRO A 355 -9.53 6.35 15.77
C PRO A 355 -9.64 5.47 17.02
N SER A 356 -9.84 6.06 18.19
CA SER A 356 -10.01 5.26 19.44
C SER A 356 -11.25 4.36 19.41
N THR A 357 -12.24 4.67 18.56
CA THR A 357 -13.50 3.94 18.47
C THR A 357 -13.92 3.66 17.02
N ALA A 358 -14.83 2.69 16.89
CA ALA A 358 -15.55 2.35 15.66
C ALA A 358 -17.06 2.36 15.86
N LYS A 359 -17.82 2.15 14.76
CA LYS A 359 -19.29 2.05 14.77
C LYS A 359 -19.97 3.19 15.54
N SER A 360 -19.64 4.43 15.17
CA SER A 360 -20.14 5.65 15.80
C SER A 360 -19.92 5.67 17.33
N GLY A 361 -18.71 5.30 17.73
CA GLY A 361 -18.28 5.32 19.12
C GLY A 361 -18.72 4.10 19.95
N LYS A 362 -19.33 3.07 19.40
CA LYS A 362 -19.87 1.92 20.15
C LYS A 362 -18.84 0.85 20.48
N VAL A 363 -17.70 0.83 19.79
CA VAL A 363 -16.68 -0.22 19.91
C VAL A 363 -15.32 0.45 20.09
N SER A 364 -14.55 0.04 21.10
CA SER A 364 -13.17 0.47 21.27
C SER A 364 -12.26 -0.18 20.23
N ARG A 365 -11.25 0.57 19.75
CA ARG A 365 -10.16 0.05 18.91
C ARG A 365 -8.86 -0.15 19.68
N ILE A 366 -8.77 0.40 20.91
CA ILE A 366 -7.81 -0.05 21.91
C ILE A 366 -8.52 -1.14 22.70
N VAL A 367 -8.05 -2.38 22.58
CA VAL A 367 -8.78 -3.56 23.05
C VAL A 367 -7.99 -4.35 24.09
N PRO A 368 -8.65 -5.09 25.00
CA PRO A 368 -7.98 -5.96 25.95
C PRO A 368 -7.04 -6.96 25.28
N ARG A 369 -7.54 -7.64 24.26
CA ARG A 369 -6.85 -8.55 23.34
C ARG A 369 -7.44 -8.35 21.95
N LEU A 370 -6.64 -8.60 20.89
CA LEU A 370 -7.17 -8.61 19.54
C LEU A 370 -8.36 -9.57 19.43
N GLN A 371 -9.33 -9.23 18.61
CA GLN A 371 -10.51 -10.08 18.40
C GLN A 371 -10.12 -11.48 17.98
N PRO A 372 -10.86 -12.53 18.39
CA PRO A 372 -10.60 -13.90 17.95
C PRO A 372 -10.56 -14.02 16.42
N GLY A 373 -9.46 -14.55 15.89
CA GLY A 373 -9.23 -14.68 14.45
C GLY A 373 -8.58 -13.46 13.78
N ALA A 374 -8.39 -12.36 14.50
CA ALA A 374 -7.66 -11.20 13.96
C ALA A 374 -6.17 -11.51 13.73
N GLY A 375 -5.64 -11.05 12.60
CA GLY A 375 -4.22 -11.18 12.29
C GLY A 375 -3.36 -10.21 13.09
N VAL A 376 -2.17 -10.64 13.52
CA VAL A 376 -1.15 -9.74 14.07
C VAL A 376 -0.27 -9.26 12.93
N VAL A 377 -0.64 -8.13 12.31
CA VAL A 377 0.15 -7.54 11.21
C VAL A 377 1.46 -6.98 11.73
N THR A 378 1.41 -6.21 12.82
CA THR A 378 2.63 -5.69 13.46
C THR A 378 2.76 -6.25 14.86
N SER A 379 3.88 -6.93 15.09
CA SER A 379 4.16 -7.54 16.39
C SER A 379 4.40 -6.46 17.45
N ARG A 380 4.17 -6.82 18.73
CA ARG A 380 4.42 -5.90 19.86
C ARG A 380 5.88 -5.44 19.94
N GLY A 381 6.82 -6.15 19.32
CA GLY A 381 8.23 -5.78 19.25
C GLY A 381 8.53 -4.66 18.25
N ASP A 382 7.70 -4.52 17.22
CA ASP A 382 7.89 -3.55 16.14
C ASP A 382 7.11 -2.22 16.38
N VAL A 383 6.20 -2.16 17.36
CA VAL A 383 5.33 -1.00 17.61
C VAL A 383 6.00 -0.03 18.59
N HIS A 384 6.23 1.23 18.15
CA HIS A 384 6.80 2.28 18.98
C HIS A 384 5.78 3.34 19.39
N TYR A 385 5.03 3.90 18.45
CA TYR A 385 4.02 4.93 18.70
C TYR A 385 2.64 4.42 18.30
N VAL A 386 1.67 4.60 19.19
CA VAL A 386 0.23 4.44 18.92
C VAL A 386 -0.45 5.75 19.22
N ILE A 387 -1.13 6.33 18.23
CA ILE A 387 -1.72 7.67 18.31
C ILE A 387 -3.20 7.61 17.97
N THR A 388 -4.01 8.17 18.86
CA THR A 388 -5.43 8.38 18.67
C THR A 388 -5.77 9.87 18.79
N GLU A 389 -7.03 10.25 18.69
CA GLU A 389 -7.50 11.61 18.99
C GLU A 389 -7.29 12.02 20.45
N HIS A 390 -7.07 11.05 21.36
CA HIS A 390 -6.87 11.28 22.79
C HIS A 390 -5.41 11.44 23.21
N GLY A 391 -4.46 11.25 22.31
CA GLY A 391 -3.05 11.47 22.60
C GLY A 391 -2.10 10.45 21.96
N VAL A 392 -0.88 10.43 22.49
CA VAL A 392 0.26 9.66 22.00
C VAL A 392 0.70 8.64 23.05
N ALA A 393 0.66 7.36 22.73
CA ALA A 393 1.26 6.28 23.53
C ALA A 393 2.60 5.87 22.92
N TYR A 394 3.70 6.08 23.66
CA TYR A 394 5.03 5.59 23.28
C TYR A 394 5.30 4.25 23.98
N LEU A 395 5.58 3.20 23.22
CA LEU A 395 5.66 1.82 23.70
C LEU A 395 7.07 1.21 23.67
N HIS A 396 8.00 1.81 22.93
CA HIS A 396 9.34 1.23 22.77
C HIS A 396 10.12 1.25 24.10
N GLY A 397 10.76 0.14 24.45
CA GLY A 397 11.50 0.00 25.70
C GLY A 397 10.63 -0.12 26.97
N LYS A 398 9.29 -0.11 26.83
CA LYS A 398 8.35 -0.21 27.95
C LYS A 398 7.96 -1.65 28.25
N THR A 399 7.80 -1.96 29.55
CA THR A 399 7.23 -3.23 30.03
C THR A 399 5.77 -3.36 29.58
N LEU A 400 5.21 -4.59 29.61
CA LEU A 400 3.79 -4.79 29.26
C LEU A 400 2.85 -3.97 30.17
N ARG A 401 3.19 -3.82 31.44
CA ARG A 401 2.46 -2.95 32.37
C ARG A 401 2.43 -1.51 31.88
N GLN A 402 3.60 -0.92 31.61
CA GLN A 402 3.72 0.46 31.14
C GLN A 402 3.07 0.67 29.77
N ARG A 403 3.05 -0.36 28.91
CA ARG A 403 2.33 -0.35 27.63
C ARG A 403 0.82 -0.30 27.84
N ALA A 404 0.27 -1.15 28.73
CA ALA A 404 -1.14 -1.16 29.07
C ALA A 404 -1.57 0.20 29.61
N GLU A 405 -0.81 0.77 30.56
CA GLU A 405 -1.05 2.11 31.11
C GLU A 405 -1.10 3.18 29.99
N ALA A 406 -0.08 3.19 29.11
CA ALA A 406 -0.01 4.17 28.01
C ALA A 406 -1.17 4.01 27.00
N LEU A 407 -1.54 2.77 26.65
CA LEU A 407 -2.60 2.49 25.69
C LEU A 407 -4.00 2.82 26.27
N ILE A 408 -4.22 2.57 27.56
CA ILE A 408 -5.45 2.96 28.23
C ILE A 408 -5.65 4.49 28.20
N GLN A 409 -4.55 5.26 28.36
CA GLN A 409 -4.63 6.73 28.30
C GLN A 409 -5.05 7.27 26.92
N VAL A 410 -4.72 6.58 25.84
CA VAL A 410 -5.10 6.98 24.48
C VAL A 410 -6.40 6.30 24.00
N ALA A 411 -7.00 5.44 24.81
CA ALA A 411 -8.33 4.90 24.55
C ALA A 411 -9.42 5.97 24.78
N ASP A 412 -10.59 5.78 24.17
CA ASP A 412 -11.76 6.61 24.45
C ASP A 412 -12.10 6.52 25.95
N PRO A 413 -12.32 7.66 26.63
CA PRO A 413 -12.55 7.70 28.09
C PRO A 413 -13.59 6.71 28.60
N LYS A 414 -14.66 6.47 27.84
CA LYS A 414 -15.75 5.58 28.24
C LYS A 414 -15.38 4.09 28.32
N PHE A 415 -14.26 3.68 27.71
CA PHE A 415 -13.77 2.29 27.73
C PHE A 415 -12.59 2.09 28.69
N ARG A 416 -12.04 3.15 29.30
CA ARG A 416 -10.83 3.06 30.11
C ARG A 416 -11.03 2.18 31.34
N ASP A 417 -12.16 2.30 32.05
CA ASP A 417 -12.45 1.51 33.24
C ASP A 417 -12.50 0.01 32.91
N GLU A 418 -13.15 -0.38 31.81
CA GLU A 418 -13.19 -1.76 31.31
C GLU A 418 -11.79 -2.29 30.98
N LEU A 419 -10.99 -1.47 30.31
CA LEU A 419 -9.60 -1.83 29.94
C LEU A 419 -8.71 -1.96 31.18
N GLU A 420 -8.87 -1.11 32.19
CA GLU A 420 -8.16 -1.19 33.47
C GLU A 420 -8.55 -2.45 34.26
N GLU A 421 -9.85 -2.74 34.34
CA GLU A 421 -10.36 -3.95 35.00
C GLU A 421 -9.73 -5.20 34.38
N PHE A 422 -9.80 -5.32 33.04
CA PHE A 422 -9.16 -6.42 32.33
C PHE A 422 -7.64 -6.48 32.59
N ALA A 423 -6.96 -5.33 32.59
CA ALA A 423 -5.51 -5.28 32.81
C ALA A 423 -5.10 -5.74 34.23
N VAL A 424 -5.95 -5.47 35.23
CA VAL A 424 -5.76 -5.98 36.62
C VAL A 424 -6.04 -7.48 36.68
N GLU A 425 -7.15 -7.95 36.14
CA GLU A 425 -7.52 -9.37 36.11
C GLU A 425 -6.46 -10.23 35.39
N SER A 426 -5.95 -9.74 34.26
CA SER A 426 -4.90 -10.41 33.47
C SER A 426 -3.49 -10.23 34.04
N LYS A 427 -3.34 -9.55 35.19
CA LYS A 427 -2.07 -9.26 35.88
C LYS A 427 -1.09 -8.41 35.03
N LEU A 428 -1.58 -7.68 34.07
CA LEU A 428 -0.80 -6.65 33.37
C LEU A 428 -0.60 -5.44 34.29
N LEU A 429 -1.61 -5.07 35.07
CA LEU A 429 -1.51 -4.07 36.13
C LEU A 429 -1.58 -4.73 37.51
N GLY A 430 -0.89 -4.15 38.51
CA GLY A 430 -1.02 -4.56 39.90
C GLY A 430 -2.36 -4.08 40.49
N ALA A 431 -2.87 -4.81 41.49
CA ALA A 431 -4.09 -4.44 42.22
C ALA A 431 -3.93 -3.13 43.03
N ASP A 432 -2.70 -2.75 43.36
CA ASP A 432 -2.38 -1.54 44.12
C ASP A 432 -2.16 -0.34 43.18
N ARG A 433 -3.19 0.52 43.09
CA ARG A 433 -3.20 1.73 42.25
C ARG A 433 -2.32 2.88 42.79
N SER A 434 -1.68 2.74 43.96
CA SER A 434 -1.01 3.84 44.67
C SER A 434 0.43 4.12 44.26
N ARG A 435 1.02 3.39 43.27
CA ARG A 435 2.43 3.51 42.94
C ARG A 435 2.70 3.51 41.44
N VAL A 436 2.47 4.62 40.77
CA VAL A 436 3.13 4.94 39.49
C VAL A 436 3.53 6.40 39.51
N PRO A 437 4.84 6.74 39.54
CA PRO A 437 5.29 8.06 39.12
C PRO A 437 5.11 8.16 37.60
N VAL A 438 4.49 9.25 37.17
CA VAL A 438 4.32 9.66 35.76
C VAL A 438 5.67 9.93 35.10
#